data_9778ace297fa614ad42cb9459f5593d3
#
_entry.id   9778ace297fa614ad42cb9459f5593d3
#
_cell.length_a   1.000
_cell.length_b   1.000
_cell.length_c   1.000
_cell.angle_alpha   90.00
_cell.angle_beta   90.00
_cell.angle_gamma   90.00
#
_symmetry.space_group_name_H-M   'P 1'
#
loop_
_entity.id
_entity.type
_entity.pdbx_description
1 polymer ?
#
loop_
_entity_poly.entity_id
_entity_poly.type
_entity_poly.pdbx_seq_one_letter_code
_entity_poly.pdbx_strand_id
1 'polypeptide(L)'
;GQEGQSSQPAQNTQTADSSSVTEQDLLDEENKILSENQELWEKVFGAMDKNVTDSDLSKNYGEFLLDAIEKAKDQFTDEEYETLHAGAEKIRDIENQIAQLPQGDSASDTASENTFPKFDGYDLDGNKVDSSLFSNNEFTVVNFWFNGCKPCVAELGELDKLNKKISEQGGEVIGINVETLDGNEQNIETAKQILETKGASYRNIYFDSASDAGKFALGIMAFPTTYVIDKNGNIV
;
A
#
# COMPACT_ATOMS: atom_id res chain seq x y z
N GLY A 1 -75.96 4.26 20.23
CA GLY A 1 -75.11 3.80 19.14
C GLY A 1 -73.82 4.53 19.12
N GLN A 2 -72.68 3.89 19.25
CA GLN A 2 -71.54 3.97 18.38
C GLN A 2 -70.32 3.41 19.07
N GLU A 3 -69.83 2.47 18.35
CA GLU A 3 -68.74 1.59 18.72
C GLU A 3 -67.37 2.29 18.70
N GLY A 4 -66.58 2.01 19.69
CA GLY A 4 -65.17 2.40 19.73
C GLY A 4 -64.26 1.38 19.05
N GLN A 5 -63.50 1.80 18.06
CA GLN A 5 -62.41 1.03 17.48
C GLN A 5 -61.14 1.16 18.26
N SER A 6 -60.69 0.02 18.75
CA SER A 6 -59.38 -0.18 19.38
C SER A 6 -58.29 -0.14 18.34
N SER A 7 -57.34 0.77 18.48
CA SER A 7 -56.10 0.81 17.68
C SER A 7 -54.99 0.12 18.47
N GLN A 8 -54.49 -1.00 17.94
CA GLN A 8 -53.25 -1.63 18.42
C GLN A 8 -52.03 -0.78 18.02
N PRO A 9 -51.03 -0.68 18.89
CA PRO A 9 -49.78 -0.08 18.50
C PRO A 9 -48.94 -1.05 17.67
N ALA A 10 -48.44 -0.58 16.53
CA ALA A 10 -47.51 -1.27 15.69
C ALA A 10 -46.23 -1.57 16.44
N GLN A 11 -45.82 -2.83 16.50
CA GLN A 11 -44.49 -3.26 16.91
C GLN A 11 -43.46 -2.75 15.91
N ASN A 12 -42.64 -1.85 16.39
CA ASN A 12 -41.44 -1.41 15.69
C ASN A 12 -40.37 -2.51 15.83
N THR A 13 -40.27 -3.37 14.82
CA THR A 13 -39.14 -4.28 14.69
C THR A 13 -37.92 -3.44 14.37
N GLN A 14 -37.08 -3.17 15.35
CA GLN A 14 -35.73 -2.76 15.15
C GLN A 14 -35.02 -3.84 14.36
N THR A 15 -34.81 -3.58 13.09
CA THR A 15 -33.80 -4.28 12.29
C THR A 15 -32.46 -3.94 12.89
N ALA A 16 -31.79 -4.94 13.44
CA ALA A 16 -30.40 -4.86 13.83
C ALA A 16 -29.59 -4.39 12.62
N ASP A 17 -28.96 -3.26 12.79
CA ASP A 17 -27.96 -2.72 11.87
C ASP A 17 -26.78 -3.69 11.87
N SER A 18 -26.74 -4.58 10.88
CA SER A 18 -25.54 -5.33 10.57
C SER A 18 -24.62 -4.34 9.84
N SER A 19 -23.81 -3.62 10.62
CA SER A 19 -22.67 -2.90 10.07
C SER A 19 -21.82 -3.91 9.29
N SER A 20 -21.85 -3.81 7.97
CA SER A 20 -20.97 -4.58 7.10
C SER A 20 -19.55 -4.17 7.45
N VAL A 21 -18.73 -5.14 7.87
CA VAL A 21 -17.30 -4.95 8.09
C VAL A 21 -16.72 -4.43 6.78
N THR A 22 -16.05 -3.29 6.83
CA THR A 22 -15.41 -2.69 5.66
C THR A 22 -13.98 -3.23 5.49
N GLU A 23 -13.44 -3.11 4.29
CA GLU A 23 -12.04 -3.43 4.03
C GLU A 23 -11.11 -2.63 4.97
N GLN A 24 -11.43 -1.35 5.21
CA GLN A 24 -10.66 -0.49 6.12
C GLN A 24 -10.68 -1.01 7.57
N ASP A 25 -11.82 -1.50 8.06
CA ASP A 25 -11.91 -2.08 9.40
C ASP A 25 -10.99 -3.31 9.54
N LEU A 26 -10.89 -4.12 8.48
CA LEU A 26 -10.03 -5.30 8.42
C LEU A 26 -8.54 -4.91 8.36
N LEU A 27 -8.17 -3.94 7.56
CA LEU A 27 -6.80 -3.42 7.48
C LEU A 27 -6.36 -2.76 8.79
N ASP A 28 -7.25 -2.05 9.47
CA ASP A 28 -6.98 -1.45 10.78
C ASP A 28 -6.74 -2.53 11.85
N GLU A 29 -7.47 -3.65 11.80
CA GLU A 29 -7.26 -4.80 12.68
C GLU A 29 -5.90 -5.47 12.41
N GLU A 30 -5.51 -5.65 11.17
CA GLU A 30 -4.20 -6.18 10.78
C GLU A 30 -3.06 -5.30 11.30
N ASN A 31 -3.13 -3.99 11.04
CA ASN A 31 -2.15 -3.01 11.54
C ASN A 31 -2.05 -3.04 13.07
N LYS A 32 -3.16 -3.24 13.76
CA LYS A 32 -3.18 -3.37 15.21
C LYS A 32 -2.42 -4.63 15.67
N ILE A 33 -2.63 -5.78 15.03
CA ILE A 33 -1.92 -7.03 15.35
C ILE A 33 -0.40 -6.83 15.21
N LEU A 34 0.04 -6.19 14.14
CA LEU A 34 1.47 -5.91 13.90
C LEU A 34 2.04 -4.92 14.92
N SER A 35 1.28 -3.90 15.30
CA SER A 35 1.73 -2.86 16.24
C SER A 35 1.77 -3.30 17.70
N GLU A 36 0.84 -4.17 18.15
CA GLU A 36 0.77 -4.65 19.54
C GLU A 36 2.00 -5.45 19.95
N ASN A 37 2.70 -6.12 19.02
CA ASN A 37 3.90 -6.92 19.27
C ASN A 37 5.05 -6.51 18.35
N GLN A 38 5.22 -5.22 18.11
CA GLN A 38 6.17 -4.68 17.14
C GLN A 38 7.59 -5.25 17.28
N GLU A 39 8.13 -5.35 18.50
CA GLU A 39 9.47 -5.88 18.75
C GLU A 39 9.61 -7.36 18.33
N LEU A 40 8.55 -8.15 18.47
CA LEU A 40 8.54 -9.54 18.03
C LEU A 40 8.46 -9.63 16.50
N TRP A 41 7.61 -8.83 15.88
CA TRP A 41 7.51 -8.76 14.42
C TRP A 41 8.80 -8.26 13.77
N GLU A 42 9.50 -7.31 14.37
CA GLU A 42 10.82 -6.85 13.92
C GLU A 42 11.85 -8.01 13.90
N LYS A 43 11.80 -8.92 14.88
CA LYS A 43 12.66 -10.12 14.87
C LYS A 43 12.30 -11.06 13.71
N VAL A 44 10.98 -11.27 13.44
CA VAL A 44 10.52 -12.07 12.30
C VAL A 44 11.03 -11.48 10.99
N PHE A 45 10.79 -10.18 10.76
CA PHE A 45 11.22 -9.47 9.56
C PHE A 45 12.75 -9.42 9.40
N GLY A 46 13.48 -9.34 10.52
CA GLY A 46 14.95 -9.39 10.52
C GLY A 46 15.51 -10.76 10.17
N ALA A 47 14.76 -11.84 10.43
CA ALA A 47 15.14 -13.22 10.14
C ALA A 47 14.72 -13.68 8.74
N MET A 48 13.86 -12.92 8.05
CA MET A 48 13.41 -13.25 6.70
C MET A 48 14.58 -13.28 5.71
N ASP A 49 14.58 -14.30 4.85
CA ASP A 49 15.50 -14.37 3.73
C ASP A 49 15.18 -13.24 2.74
N LYS A 50 16.21 -12.49 2.33
CA LYS A 50 16.06 -11.38 1.36
C LYS A 50 15.77 -11.85 -0.07
N ASN A 51 15.81 -13.15 -0.31
CA ASN A 51 15.47 -13.77 -1.60
C ASN A 51 13.98 -14.19 -1.60
N VAL A 52 13.09 -13.23 -1.78
CA VAL A 52 11.66 -13.49 -2.00
C VAL A 52 11.51 -14.12 -3.40
N THR A 53 10.85 -15.28 -3.47
CA THR A 53 10.59 -15.98 -4.73
C THR A 53 9.20 -15.60 -5.28
N ASP A 54 8.96 -15.82 -6.58
CA ASP A 54 7.63 -15.63 -7.20
C ASP A 54 6.53 -16.43 -6.48
N SER A 55 6.91 -17.59 -5.92
CA SER A 55 6.01 -18.41 -5.11
C SER A 55 5.64 -17.76 -3.77
N ASP A 56 6.52 -16.94 -3.21
CA ASP A 56 6.25 -16.23 -1.95
C ASP A 56 5.37 -15.00 -2.18
N LEU A 57 5.50 -14.35 -3.35
CA LEU A 57 4.68 -13.21 -3.75
C LEU A 57 3.21 -13.59 -4.07
N SER A 58 2.96 -14.86 -4.40
CA SER A 58 1.61 -15.36 -4.69
C SER A 58 0.86 -15.88 -3.45
N LYS A 59 1.50 -15.91 -2.29
CA LYS A 59 0.89 -16.36 -1.03
C LYS A 59 0.07 -15.23 -0.39
N ASN A 60 -0.98 -15.62 0.34
CA ASN A 60 -1.62 -14.76 1.32
C ASN A 60 -0.58 -14.25 2.33
N TYR A 61 -0.64 -12.97 2.68
CA TYR A 61 0.38 -12.35 3.54
C TYR A 61 0.52 -13.05 4.90
N GLY A 62 -0.58 -13.46 5.52
CA GLY A 62 -0.54 -14.26 6.75
C GLY A 62 0.14 -15.61 6.58
N GLU A 63 -0.02 -16.30 5.43
CA GLU A 63 0.70 -17.53 5.13
C GLU A 63 2.21 -17.28 4.98
N PHE A 64 2.58 -16.18 4.34
CA PHE A 64 3.97 -15.76 4.24
C PHE A 64 4.60 -15.50 5.62
N LEU A 65 3.86 -14.85 6.52
CA LEU A 65 4.29 -14.61 7.91
C LEU A 65 4.44 -15.92 8.69
N LEU A 66 3.50 -16.88 8.55
CA LEU A 66 3.58 -18.20 9.19
C LEU A 66 4.83 -18.95 8.76
N ASP A 67 5.15 -18.95 7.47
CA ASP A 67 6.38 -19.57 6.96
C ASP A 67 7.64 -18.93 7.54
N ALA A 68 7.64 -17.60 7.68
CA ALA A 68 8.76 -16.86 8.24
C ALA A 68 8.95 -17.14 9.74
N ILE A 69 7.86 -17.20 10.51
CA ILE A 69 7.88 -17.54 11.95
C ILE A 69 8.41 -18.97 12.14
N GLU A 70 7.95 -19.93 11.36
CA GLU A 70 8.42 -21.33 11.46
C GLU A 70 9.91 -21.44 11.14
N LYS A 71 10.41 -20.74 10.13
CA LYS A 71 11.85 -20.67 9.80
C LYS A 71 12.71 -20.04 10.89
N ALA A 72 12.15 -19.12 11.64
CA ALA A 72 12.83 -18.39 12.72
C ALA A 72 12.54 -18.96 14.13
N LYS A 73 11.84 -20.09 14.23
CA LYS A 73 11.33 -20.66 15.48
C LYS A 73 12.33 -20.73 16.61
N ASP A 74 13.56 -21.11 16.30
CA ASP A 74 14.64 -21.24 17.29
C ASP A 74 15.08 -19.89 17.92
N GLN A 75 14.58 -18.78 17.40
CA GLN A 75 14.88 -17.43 17.90
C GLN A 75 13.84 -16.92 18.91
N PHE A 76 12.77 -17.68 19.12
CA PHE A 76 11.65 -17.31 19.99
C PHE A 76 11.50 -18.28 21.15
N THR A 77 10.99 -17.79 22.26
CA THR A 77 10.45 -18.65 23.33
C THR A 77 9.12 -19.26 22.88
N ASP A 78 8.66 -20.32 23.53
CA ASP A 78 7.37 -20.95 23.21
C ASP A 78 6.21 -19.94 23.27
N GLU A 79 6.21 -19.02 24.25
CA GLU A 79 5.18 -17.98 24.40
C GLU A 79 5.25 -16.93 23.28
N GLU A 80 6.44 -16.47 22.90
CA GLU A 80 6.64 -15.54 21.78
C GLU A 80 6.21 -16.19 20.47
N TYR A 81 6.58 -17.45 20.24
CA TYR A 81 6.18 -18.21 19.06
C TYR A 81 4.65 -18.33 18.94
N GLU A 82 3.97 -18.75 20.01
CA GLU A 82 2.50 -18.87 20.04
C GLU A 82 1.82 -17.53 19.77
N THR A 83 2.35 -16.42 20.32
CA THR A 83 1.83 -15.06 20.12
C THR A 83 1.95 -14.65 18.64
N LEU A 84 3.12 -14.84 18.03
CA LEU A 84 3.38 -14.53 16.63
C LEU A 84 2.53 -15.41 15.71
N HIS A 85 2.47 -16.70 15.98
CA HIS A 85 1.71 -17.67 15.19
C HIS A 85 0.21 -17.31 15.19
N ALA A 86 -0.37 -17.04 16.36
CA ALA A 86 -1.76 -16.61 16.48
C ALA A 86 -2.03 -15.28 15.76
N GLY A 87 -1.08 -14.35 15.80
CA GLY A 87 -1.15 -13.08 15.05
C GLY A 87 -1.17 -13.32 13.54
N ALA A 88 -0.25 -14.12 13.03
CA ALA A 88 -0.18 -14.45 11.61
C ALA A 88 -1.39 -15.23 11.09
N GLU A 89 -1.97 -16.12 11.90
CA GLU A 89 -3.23 -16.79 11.55
C GLU A 89 -4.39 -15.83 11.43
N LYS A 90 -4.48 -14.84 12.33
CA LYS A 90 -5.50 -13.80 12.23
C LYS A 90 -5.31 -12.93 10.98
N ILE A 91 -4.07 -12.53 10.68
CA ILE A 91 -3.76 -11.78 9.46
C ILE A 91 -4.17 -12.59 8.22
N ARG A 92 -3.86 -13.88 8.15
CA ARG A 92 -4.31 -14.76 7.07
C ARG A 92 -5.84 -14.75 6.91
N ASP A 93 -6.55 -14.82 8.04
CA ASP A 93 -8.02 -14.85 8.03
C ASP A 93 -8.61 -13.48 7.63
N ILE A 94 -7.98 -12.37 8.02
CA ILE A 94 -8.31 -11.01 7.59
C ILE A 94 -8.13 -10.88 6.08
N GLU A 95 -6.98 -11.25 5.53
CA GLU A 95 -6.68 -11.25 4.10
C GLU A 95 -7.69 -12.08 3.30
N ASN A 96 -8.07 -13.25 3.81
CA ASN A 96 -9.10 -14.08 3.21
C ASN A 96 -10.50 -13.42 3.25
N GLN A 97 -10.81 -12.63 4.29
CA GLN A 97 -12.04 -11.87 4.36
C GLN A 97 -12.03 -10.70 3.38
N ILE A 98 -10.92 -9.98 3.28
CA ILE A 98 -10.74 -8.89 2.30
C ILE A 98 -10.97 -9.43 0.88
N ALA A 99 -10.39 -10.58 0.55
CA ALA A 99 -10.56 -11.23 -0.75
C ALA A 99 -12.01 -11.68 -1.04
N GLN A 100 -12.84 -11.83 -0.01
CA GLN A 100 -14.24 -12.25 -0.12
C GLN A 100 -15.23 -11.07 0.00
N LEU A 101 -14.76 -9.86 0.36
CA LEU A 101 -15.64 -8.70 0.38
C LEU A 101 -16.23 -8.49 -1.02
N PRO A 102 -17.54 -8.22 -1.15
CA PRO A 102 -18.09 -7.81 -2.42
C PRO A 102 -17.37 -6.53 -2.82
N GLN A 103 -16.65 -6.59 -3.92
CA GLN A 103 -16.05 -5.43 -4.56
C GLN A 103 -17.19 -4.45 -4.81
N GLY A 104 -17.28 -3.40 -3.96
CA GLY A 104 -18.34 -2.42 -4.06
C GLY A 104 -18.33 -1.81 -5.45
N ASP A 105 -19.51 -1.79 -6.09
CA ASP A 105 -19.78 -1.10 -7.35
C ASP A 105 -19.41 0.40 -7.24
N SER A 106 -18.14 0.69 -7.31
CA SER A 106 -17.66 1.96 -7.83
C SER A 106 -17.51 1.75 -9.32
N ALA A 107 -18.57 2.12 -10.03
CA ALA A 107 -18.59 2.12 -11.48
C ALA A 107 -17.44 2.98 -12.00
N SER A 108 -16.33 2.36 -12.32
CA SER A 108 -15.31 2.87 -13.24
C SER A 108 -14.38 1.73 -13.61
N ASP A 109 -14.46 1.29 -14.85
CA ASP A 109 -13.48 0.52 -15.61
C ASP A 109 -12.76 -0.63 -14.85
N THR A 110 -12.96 -1.85 -15.35
CA THR A 110 -12.21 -3.08 -15.02
C THR A 110 -10.71 -2.82 -14.91
N ALA A 111 -10.27 -2.35 -13.74
CA ALA A 111 -8.87 -2.40 -13.37
C ALA A 111 -8.57 -3.87 -13.03
N SER A 112 -7.72 -4.50 -13.80
CA SER A 112 -7.06 -5.76 -13.48
C SER A 112 -6.36 -5.59 -12.11
N GLU A 113 -6.32 -6.63 -11.27
CA GLU A 113 -5.66 -6.65 -9.95
C GLU A 113 -4.19 -6.19 -9.98
N ASN A 114 -3.63 -5.97 -11.15
CA ASN A 114 -2.27 -5.50 -11.41
C ASN A 114 -2.22 -4.13 -12.12
N THR A 115 -3.17 -3.24 -11.88
CA THR A 115 -3.15 -1.92 -12.51
C THR A 115 -2.84 -0.84 -11.49
N PHE A 116 -1.87 0.03 -11.79
CA PHE A 116 -1.59 1.19 -10.97
C PHE A 116 -2.82 2.14 -10.98
N PRO A 117 -3.30 2.58 -9.82
CA PRO A 117 -4.48 3.43 -9.75
C PRO A 117 -4.32 4.73 -10.54
N LYS A 118 -5.40 5.20 -11.16
CA LYS A 118 -5.39 6.49 -11.85
C LYS A 118 -5.17 7.62 -10.86
N PHE A 119 -4.42 8.63 -11.25
CA PHE A 119 -4.13 9.80 -10.45
C PHE A 119 -4.15 11.09 -11.24
N ASP A 120 -4.48 12.17 -10.55
CA ASP A 120 -4.22 13.56 -10.89
C ASP A 120 -3.34 14.14 -9.78
N GLY A 121 -2.22 14.75 -10.12
CA GLY A 121 -1.27 15.23 -9.15
C GLY A 121 -0.34 16.29 -9.70
N TYR A 122 0.78 16.43 -9.04
CA TYR A 122 1.81 17.42 -9.37
C TYR A 122 3.19 16.83 -9.19
N ASP A 123 4.17 17.34 -9.92
CA ASP A 123 5.56 17.14 -9.56
C ASP A 123 5.95 18.05 -8.37
N LEU A 124 7.16 17.86 -7.84
CA LEU A 124 7.62 18.68 -6.70
C LEU A 124 7.81 20.17 -7.05
N ASP A 125 7.82 20.52 -8.34
CA ASP A 125 7.90 21.91 -8.81
C ASP A 125 6.53 22.53 -9.08
N GLY A 126 5.45 21.77 -8.85
CA GLY A 126 4.07 22.22 -8.99
C GLY A 126 3.50 22.09 -10.40
N ASN A 127 4.18 21.42 -11.32
CA ASN A 127 3.64 21.12 -12.63
C ASN A 127 2.63 19.97 -12.54
N LYS A 128 1.51 20.09 -13.24
CA LYS A 128 0.49 19.02 -13.28
C LYS A 128 1.02 17.76 -13.92
N VAL A 129 0.72 16.63 -13.31
CA VAL A 129 1.03 15.29 -13.79
C VAL A 129 -0.18 14.40 -13.51
N ASP A 130 -0.56 13.56 -14.46
CA ASP A 130 -1.66 12.62 -14.33
C ASP A 130 -1.28 11.24 -14.90
N SER A 131 -2.19 10.29 -14.80
CA SER A 131 -1.99 8.91 -15.24
C SER A 131 -1.67 8.75 -16.73
N SER A 132 -1.86 9.80 -17.58
CA SER A 132 -1.44 9.77 -18.98
C SER A 132 0.09 9.65 -19.13
N LEU A 133 0.83 9.94 -18.05
CA LEU A 133 2.27 9.71 -17.97
C LEU A 133 2.63 8.28 -18.41
N PHE A 134 1.89 7.27 -17.98
CA PHE A 134 2.18 5.88 -18.32
C PHE A 134 2.03 5.62 -19.83
N SER A 135 0.98 6.18 -20.45
CA SER A 135 0.76 6.01 -21.91
C SER A 135 1.75 6.78 -22.77
N ASN A 136 2.41 7.79 -22.21
CA ASN A 136 3.44 8.57 -22.89
C ASN A 136 4.81 7.87 -22.87
N ASN A 137 4.98 6.88 -21.99
CA ASN A 137 6.20 6.10 -21.85
C ASN A 137 5.98 4.68 -22.39
N GLU A 138 7.03 4.04 -22.91
CA GLU A 138 6.99 2.60 -23.22
C GLU A 138 6.87 1.77 -21.93
N PHE A 139 7.49 2.22 -20.86
CA PHE A 139 7.37 1.71 -19.51
C PHE A 139 7.80 2.79 -18.50
N THR A 140 7.31 2.68 -17.27
CA THR A 140 7.67 3.60 -16.18
C THR A 140 8.11 2.80 -14.96
N VAL A 141 9.25 3.16 -14.38
CA VAL A 141 9.73 2.63 -13.10
C VAL A 141 9.26 3.57 -12.00
N VAL A 142 8.41 3.07 -11.10
CA VAL A 142 7.84 3.85 -9.99
C VAL A 142 8.50 3.42 -8.69
N ASN A 143 9.24 4.34 -8.05
CA ASN A 143 9.93 4.09 -6.79
C ASN A 143 9.22 4.82 -5.64
N PHE A 144 8.82 4.07 -4.60
CA PHE A 144 8.22 4.61 -3.38
C PHE A 144 9.28 4.79 -2.30
N TRP A 145 9.30 5.96 -1.67
CA TRP A 145 10.27 6.32 -0.66
C TRP A 145 9.72 7.34 0.35
N PHE A 146 10.51 7.69 1.38
CA PHE A 146 10.22 8.78 2.31
C PHE A 146 11.51 9.42 2.82
N ASN A 147 11.44 10.64 3.34
CA ASN A 147 12.61 11.48 3.69
C ASN A 147 13.54 10.82 4.71
N GLY A 148 12.99 10.10 5.69
CA GLY A 148 13.75 9.42 6.74
C GLY A 148 14.32 8.05 6.35
N CYS A 149 13.94 7.52 5.19
CA CYS A 149 14.34 6.18 4.72
C CYS A 149 15.79 6.14 4.24
N LYS A 150 16.72 5.77 5.11
CA LYS A 150 18.15 5.71 4.76
C LYS A 150 18.47 4.82 3.55
N PRO A 151 17.94 3.58 3.42
CA PRO A 151 18.18 2.77 2.23
C PRO A 151 17.60 3.40 0.97
N CYS A 152 16.40 4.00 1.03
CA CYS A 152 15.83 4.71 -0.12
C CYS A 152 16.73 5.85 -0.58
N VAL A 153 17.15 6.71 0.35
CA VAL A 153 18.05 7.84 0.07
C VAL A 153 19.37 7.39 -0.52
N ALA A 154 19.85 6.19 -0.16
CA ALA A 154 21.09 5.64 -0.69
C ALA A 154 21.00 5.29 -2.18
N GLU A 155 19.82 4.88 -2.68
CA GLU A 155 19.63 4.45 -4.08
C GLU A 155 19.21 5.56 -5.05
N LEU A 156 18.80 6.76 -4.57
CA LEU A 156 18.30 7.85 -5.42
C LEU A 156 19.25 8.22 -6.58
N GLY A 157 20.55 8.26 -6.32
CA GLY A 157 21.53 8.53 -7.37
C GLY A 157 21.64 7.43 -8.42
N GLU A 158 21.42 6.16 -8.04
CA GLU A 158 21.42 5.05 -9.00
C GLU A 158 20.10 5.05 -9.81
N LEU A 159 18.98 5.41 -9.20
CA LEU A 159 17.71 5.61 -9.89
C LEU A 159 17.79 6.74 -10.94
N ASP A 160 18.51 7.82 -10.64
CA ASP A 160 18.77 8.89 -11.61
C ASP A 160 19.61 8.42 -12.81
N LYS A 161 20.63 7.60 -12.55
CA LYS A 161 21.41 6.97 -13.63
C LYS A 161 20.56 6.01 -14.46
N LEU A 162 19.68 5.24 -13.79
CA LEU A 162 18.74 4.36 -14.47
C LEU A 162 17.80 5.20 -15.34
N ASN A 163 17.23 6.29 -14.82
CA ASN A 163 16.35 7.19 -15.57
C ASN A 163 17.00 7.68 -16.86
N LYS A 164 18.25 8.15 -16.78
CA LYS A 164 19.01 8.61 -17.94
C LYS A 164 19.23 7.50 -18.98
N LYS A 165 19.46 6.27 -18.51
CA LYS A 165 19.68 5.13 -19.39
C LYS A 165 18.40 4.67 -20.08
N ILE A 166 17.27 4.55 -19.35
CA ILE A 166 16.02 4.05 -19.90
C ILE A 166 15.27 5.10 -20.71
N SER A 167 15.53 6.41 -20.49
CA SER A 167 14.92 7.48 -21.29
C SER A 167 15.28 7.37 -22.79
N GLU A 168 16.45 6.85 -23.12
CA GLU A 168 16.85 6.55 -24.50
C GLU A 168 15.99 5.44 -25.15
N GLN A 169 15.29 4.64 -24.35
CA GLN A 169 14.41 3.55 -24.75
C GLN A 169 12.92 3.89 -24.57
N GLY A 170 12.61 5.16 -24.31
CA GLY A 170 11.24 5.62 -24.06
C GLY A 170 10.70 5.31 -22.66
N GLY A 171 11.56 4.89 -21.72
CA GLY A 171 11.21 4.67 -20.32
C GLY A 171 11.44 5.89 -19.46
N GLU A 172 10.83 5.94 -18.27
CA GLU A 172 11.02 6.99 -17.27
C GLU A 172 11.06 6.38 -15.87
N VAL A 173 11.91 6.91 -14.99
CA VAL A 173 11.82 6.67 -13.54
C VAL A 173 11.06 7.81 -12.92
N ILE A 174 10.06 7.50 -12.08
CA ILE A 174 9.39 8.49 -11.22
C ILE A 174 9.50 8.06 -9.76
N GLY A 175 9.64 9.04 -8.88
CA GLY A 175 9.57 8.85 -7.43
C GLY A 175 8.20 9.23 -6.88
N ILE A 176 7.73 8.51 -5.89
CA ILE A 176 6.60 8.90 -5.06
C ILE A 176 7.07 8.89 -3.62
N ASN A 177 7.25 10.10 -3.06
CA ASN A 177 7.58 10.23 -1.65
C ASN A 177 6.27 10.31 -0.85
N VAL A 178 5.99 9.30 -0.03
CA VAL A 178 4.71 9.19 0.69
C VAL A 178 4.52 10.32 1.73
N GLU A 179 5.57 10.99 2.15
CA GLU A 179 5.45 12.15 3.05
C GLU A 179 5.09 13.45 2.31
N THR A 180 5.20 13.48 0.98
CA THR A 180 4.84 14.67 0.16
C THR A 180 3.41 14.64 -0.33
N LEU A 181 2.65 13.58 -0.06
CA LEU A 181 1.23 13.49 -0.39
C LEU A 181 0.48 14.72 0.15
N ASP A 182 -0.64 15.08 -0.49
CA ASP A 182 -1.43 16.27 -0.19
C ASP A 182 -0.66 17.60 -0.40
N GLY A 183 0.52 17.57 -1.01
CA GLY A 183 1.32 18.76 -1.25
C GLY A 183 1.94 19.35 0.02
N ASN A 184 2.33 18.51 0.98
CA ASN A 184 2.98 18.98 2.21
C ASN A 184 4.27 19.75 1.89
N GLU A 185 4.22 21.09 1.97
CA GLU A 185 5.30 21.98 1.55
C GLU A 185 6.62 21.71 2.28
N GLN A 186 6.58 21.44 3.58
CA GLN A 186 7.78 21.17 4.37
C GLN A 186 8.46 19.86 3.93
N ASN A 187 7.68 18.82 3.69
CA ASN A 187 8.19 17.53 3.24
C ASN A 187 8.66 17.60 1.78
N ILE A 188 8.00 18.37 0.93
CA ILE A 188 8.44 18.65 -0.45
C ILE A 188 9.81 19.34 -0.44
N GLU A 189 9.99 20.37 0.37
CA GLU A 189 11.26 21.08 0.47
C GLU A 189 12.38 20.14 0.95
N THR A 190 12.10 19.32 1.98
CA THR A 190 13.03 18.32 2.48
C THR A 190 13.38 17.29 1.40
N ALA A 191 12.40 16.79 0.66
CA ALA A 191 12.60 15.84 -0.42
C ALA A 191 13.49 16.42 -1.53
N LYS A 192 13.24 17.67 -1.94
CA LYS A 192 14.07 18.38 -2.92
C LYS A 192 15.52 18.49 -2.49
N GLN A 193 15.78 18.86 -1.24
CA GLN A 193 17.14 18.97 -0.69
C GLN A 193 17.84 17.61 -0.68
N ILE A 194 17.13 16.53 -0.35
CA ILE A 194 17.68 15.17 -0.40
C ILE A 194 18.03 14.78 -1.84
N LEU A 195 17.11 14.99 -2.79
CA LEU A 195 17.34 14.68 -4.21
C LEU A 195 18.52 15.45 -4.77
N GLU A 196 18.62 16.76 -4.49
CA GLU A 196 19.75 17.60 -4.89
C GLU A 196 21.06 17.08 -4.31
N THR A 197 21.10 16.77 -3.01
CA THR A 197 22.29 16.23 -2.32
C THR A 197 22.75 14.90 -2.93
N LYS A 198 21.81 14.10 -3.45
CA LYS A 198 22.10 12.82 -4.10
C LYS A 198 22.37 12.95 -5.61
N GLY A 199 22.26 14.14 -6.16
CA GLY A 199 22.41 14.39 -7.60
C GLY A 199 21.31 13.73 -8.41
N ALA A 200 20.15 13.50 -7.81
CA ALA A 200 18.97 12.89 -8.44
C ALA A 200 18.05 13.98 -9.00
N SER A 201 17.79 13.94 -10.30
CA SER A 201 16.99 14.92 -11.03
C SER A 201 15.75 14.32 -11.69
N TYR A 202 15.52 13.01 -11.53
CA TYR A 202 14.34 12.36 -12.08
C TYR A 202 13.08 12.85 -11.38
N ARG A 203 11.95 12.81 -12.09
CA ARG A 203 10.69 13.36 -11.63
C ARG A 203 10.20 12.66 -10.37
N ASN A 204 9.83 13.43 -9.36
CA ASN A 204 9.09 12.97 -8.20
C ASN A 204 7.72 13.63 -8.20
N ILE A 205 6.67 12.87 -7.90
CA ILE A 205 5.27 13.31 -7.97
C ILE A 205 4.55 13.08 -6.65
N TYR A 206 3.49 13.84 -6.45
CA TYR A 206 2.54 13.66 -5.35
C TYR A 206 1.10 13.88 -5.83
N PHE A 207 0.16 13.37 -5.08
CA PHE A 207 -1.27 13.47 -5.31
C PHE A 207 -2.02 13.44 -3.96
N ASP A 208 -3.35 13.52 -4.01
CA ASP A 208 -4.22 13.47 -2.83
C ASP A 208 -4.13 12.08 -2.17
N SER A 209 -3.86 12.06 -0.85
CA SER A 209 -3.76 10.84 -0.05
C SER A 209 -5.08 10.07 0.03
N ALA A 210 -6.22 10.76 -0.09
CA ALA A 210 -7.55 10.14 -0.09
C ALA A 210 -7.94 9.56 -1.46
N SER A 211 -7.17 9.82 -2.53
CA SER A 211 -7.38 9.20 -3.85
C SER A 211 -7.01 7.72 -3.82
N ASP A 212 -7.45 6.95 -4.83
CA ASP A 212 -7.08 5.54 -4.92
C ASP A 212 -5.55 5.35 -5.06
N ALA A 213 -4.87 6.23 -5.80
CA ALA A 213 -3.41 6.24 -5.88
C ALA A 213 -2.76 6.62 -4.54
N GLY A 214 -3.36 7.54 -3.78
CA GLY A 214 -2.90 7.91 -2.45
C GLY A 214 -3.01 6.75 -1.47
N LYS A 215 -4.14 6.07 -1.44
CA LYS A 215 -4.34 4.86 -0.64
C LYS A 215 -3.37 3.75 -1.03
N PHE A 216 -3.16 3.54 -2.34
CA PHE A 216 -2.16 2.59 -2.84
C PHE A 216 -0.76 2.93 -2.33
N ALA A 217 -0.34 4.20 -2.41
CA ALA A 217 0.97 4.65 -1.94
C ALA A 217 1.13 4.49 -0.41
N LEU A 218 0.08 4.79 0.35
CA LEU A 218 0.07 4.62 1.81
C LEU A 218 -0.01 3.14 2.23
N GLY A 219 -0.50 2.26 1.35
CA GLY A 219 -0.51 0.82 1.55
C GLY A 219 0.85 0.14 1.32
N ILE A 220 1.89 0.87 0.89
CA ILE A 220 3.25 0.31 0.76
C ILE A 220 3.83 0.04 2.15
N MET A 221 4.03 -1.23 2.47
CA MET A 221 4.44 -1.67 3.80
C MET A 221 5.96 -1.68 4.02
N ALA A 222 6.75 -1.69 2.96
CA ALA A 222 8.21 -1.73 3.02
C ALA A 222 8.82 -0.70 2.07
N PHE A 223 9.92 -0.06 2.51
CA PHE A 223 10.62 0.94 1.71
C PHE A 223 12.12 0.65 1.64
N PRO A 224 12.75 0.84 0.45
CA PRO A 224 12.12 1.25 -0.80
C PRO A 224 11.31 0.13 -1.44
N THR A 225 10.24 0.47 -2.17
CA THR A 225 9.52 -0.45 -3.05
C THR A 225 9.50 0.14 -4.46
N THR A 226 9.73 -0.70 -5.47
CA THR A 226 9.78 -0.28 -6.87
C THR A 226 8.89 -1.18 -7.72
N TYR A 227 8.03 -0.56 -8.53
CA TYR A 227 7.21 -1.22 -9.53
C TYR A 227 7.64 -0.82 -10.94
N VAL A 228 7.43 -1.71 -11.89
CA VAL A 228 7.49 -1.39 -13.31
C VAL A 228 6.05 -1.35 -13.84
N ILE A 229 5.71 -0.26 -14.53
CA ILE A 229 4.37 -0.01 -15.07
C ILE A 229 4.48 0.04 -16.58
N ASP A 230 3.65 -0.74 -17.27
CA ASP A 230 3.55 -0.69 -18.74
C ASP A 230 2.78 0.56 -19.21
N LYS A 231 2.74 0.80 -20.52
CA LYS A 231 2.02 1.93 -21.11
C LYS A 231 0.50 1.90 -20.93
N ASN A 232 -0.06 0.78 -20.53
CA ASN A 232 -1.48 0.62 -20.25
C ASN A 232 -1.80 0.86 -18.76
N GLY A 233 -0.77 1.11 -17.92
CA GLY A 233 -0.89 1.30 -16.50
C GLY A 233 -0.84 -0.01 -15.69
N ASN A 234 -0.50 -1.13 -16.31
CA ASN A 234 -0.39 -2.41 -15.61
C ASN A 234 0.96 -2.52 -14.88
N ILE A 235 0.93 -3.05 -13.68
CA ILE A 235 2.11 -3.47 -12.91
C ILE A 235 2.62 -4.78 -13.53
N VAL A 236 3.88 -4.84 -13.93
CA VAL A 236 4.50 -5.98 -14.63
C VAL A 236 5.70 -6.53 -13.87
#